data_dba2baad462538f7c7e8a857e342ff9e
#
_entry.id   dba2baad462538f7c7e8a857e342ff9e
#
_cell.length_a   1.000
_cell.length_b   1.000
_cell.length_c   1.000
_cell.angle_alpha   90.00
_cell.angle_beta   90.00
_cell.angle_gamma   90.00
#
_symmetry.space_group_name_H-M   'P 1'
#
loop_
_entity.id
_entity.type
_entity.pdbx_description
1 polymer ?
#
loop_
_entity_poly.entity_id
_entity_poly.type
_entity_poly.pdbx_seq_one_letter_code
_entity_poly.pdbx_strand_id
1 'polypeptide(L)' 'MKYIVIILLLSTNGVDIKKVRLKHHGNCDGIANAWVDVNMKYYSARNGNPKLQGWYDPKGKLLLVWICK' A
#
# COMPACT_ATOMS: atom_id res chain seq x y z
N MET A 1 -19.87 4.29 -9.36
CA MET A 1 -18.48 3.90 -9.62
C MET A 1 -17.53 4.86 -8.90
N LYS A 2 -16.63 4.35 -8.11
CA LYS A 2 -15.65 5.15 -7.41
C LYS A 2 -14.24 4.83 -7.91
N TYR A 3 -13.33 5.77 -7.74
CA TYR A 3 -12.00 5.67 -8.36
C TYR A 3 -10.85 5.83 -7.40
N ILE A 4 -11.08 6.28 -6.18
CA ILE A 4 -9.98 6.74 -5.35
C ILE A 4 -9.71 5.78 -4.23
N VAL A 5 -8.47 5.27 -4.22
CA VAL A 5 -7.89 4.56 -3.09
C VAL A 5 -6.73 5.41 -2.60
N ILE A 6 -6.73 5.73 -1.33
CA ILE A 6 -5.64 6.47 -0.71
C ILE A 6 -4.78 5.49 0.05
N ILE A 7 -3.49 5.46 -0.27
CA ILE A 7 -2.54 4.55 0.36
C ILE A 7 -1.60 5.37 1.22
N LEU A 8 -1.50 5.01 2.49
CA LEU A 8 -0.58 5.64 3.42
C LEU A 8 0.68 4.80 3.50
N LEU A 9 1.81 5.45 3.32
CA LEU A 9 3.13 4.80 3.32
C LEU A 9 4.01 5.41 4.40
N LEU A 10 4.70 4.55 5.14
CA LEU A 10 5.66 4.99 6.12
C LEU A 10 7.03 5.15 5.45
N SER A 11 7.62 6.34 5.61
CA SER A 11 8.96 6.62 5.10
C SER A 11 9.84 7.15 6.24
N THR A 12 11.11 7.38 5.93
CA THR A 12 12.06 7.94 6.90
C THR A 12 11.67 9.34 7.37
N ASN A 13 10.89 10.06 6.58
CA ASN A 13 10.45 11.42 6.89
C ASN A 13 9.02 11.48 7.44
N GLY A 14 8.44 10.34 7.80
CA GLY A 14 7.08 10.26 8.32
C GLY A 14 6.15 9.49 7.40
N VAL A 15 4.89 9.89 7.39
CA VAL A 15 3.86 9.23 6.59
C VAL A 15 3.63 9.98 5.30
N ASP A 16 3.79 9.28 4.17
CA ASP A 16 3.44 9.80 2.86
C ASP A 16 2.07 9.31 2.45
N ILE A 17 1.34 10.15 1.74
CA ILE A 17 0.04 9.81 1.19
C ILE A 17 0.19 9.65 -0.32
N LYS A 18 -0.16 8.47 -0.82
CA LYS A 18 -0.19 8.21 -2.25
C LYS A 18 -1.65 8.04 -2.67
N LYS A 19 -2.09 8.87 -3.61
CA LYS A 19 -3.43 8.73 -4.17
C LYS A 19 -3.35 7.89 -5.44
N VAL A 20 -4.06 6.78 -5.43
CA VAL A 20 -4.14 5.88 -6.58
C VAL A 20 -5.58 5.88 -7.07
N ARG A 21 -5.77 6.14 -8.36
CA ARG A 21 -7.10 6.19 -8.95
C ARG A 21 -7.41 4.83 -9.57
N LEU A 22 -8.24 4.07 -8.87
CA LEU A 22 -8.68 2.76 -9.31
C LEU A 22 -10.20 2.72 -9.38
N LYS A 23 -10.71 2.09 -10.43
CA LYS A 23 -12.15 1.87 -10.56
C LYS A 23 -12.58 0.73 -9.66
N HIS A 24 -13.68 0.89 -8.95
CA HIS A 24 -14.26 -0.20 -8.20
C HIS A 24 -15.78 -0.04 -8.10
N HIS A 25 -16.47 -1.16 -7.95
CA HIS A 25 -17.92 -1.23 -7.84
C HIS A 25 -18.31 -1.80 -6.47
N GLY A 26 -17.77 -1.22 -5.41
CA GLY A 26 -17.96 -1.73 -4.07
C GLY A 26 -16.94 -2.78 -3.64
N ASN A 27 -15.99 -3.12 -4.50
CA ASN A 27 -14.94 -4.10 -4.21
C ASN A 27 -13.58 -3.40 -4.05
N CYS A 28 -13.55 -2.35 -3.27
CA CYS A 28 -12.36 -1.53 -3.10
C CYS A 28 -11.20 -2.32 -2.51
N ASP A 29 -11.45 -3.11 -1.46
CA ASP A 29 -10.40 -3.87 -0.80
C ASP A 29 -9.75 -4.89 -1.73
N GLY A 30 -10.57 -5.59 -2.52
CA GLY A 30 -10.06 -6.57 -3.49
C GLY A 30 -9.19 -5.91 -4.56
N ILE A 31 -9.63 -4.77 -5.06
CA ILE A 31 -8.89 -4.03 -6.08
C ILE A 31 -7.61 -3.43 -5.51
N ALA A 32 -7.67 -2.87 -4.31
CA ALA A 32 -6.49 -2.34 -3.63
C ALA A 32 -5.46 -3.44 -3.37
N ASN A 33 -5.91 -4.59 -2.91
CA ASN A 33 -5.05 -5.73 -2.65
C ASN A 33 -4.35 -6.22 -3.94
N ALA A 34 -5.09 -6.30 -5.03
CA ALA A 34 -4.53 -6.69 -6.31
C ALA A 34 -3.49 -5.67 -6.80
N TRP A 35 -3.77 -4.38 -6.63
CA TRP A 35 -2.83 -3.33 -7.00
C TRP A 35 -1.54 -3.42 -6.19
N VAL A 36 -1.66 -3.65 -4.89
CA VAL A 36 -0.50 -3.81 -4.00
C VAL A 36 0.35 -5.01 -4.42
N ASP A 37 -0.30 -6.12 -4.74
CA ASP A 37 0.38 -7.35 -5.15
C ASP A 37 1.21 -7.14 -6.41
N VAL A 38 0.72 -6.32 -7.35
CA VAL A 38 1.41 -6.05 -8.62
C VAL A 38 2.50 -4.99 -8.45
N ASN A 39 2.27 -3.97 -7.63
CA ASN A 39 3.12 -2.78 -7.58
C ASN A 39 4.04 -2.73 -6.36
N MET A 40 3.83 -3.60 -5.39
CA MET A 40 4.64 -3.64 -4.18
C MET A 40 5.17 -5.06 -3.96
N LYS A 41 6.15 -5.19 -3.08
CA LYS A 41 6.76 -6.47 -2.78
C LYS A 41 6.67 -6.75 -1.29
N TYR A 42 6.29 -7.97 -0.94
CA TYR A 42 6.17 -8.39 0.45
C TYR A 42 7.52 -8.87 0.98
N TYR A 43 7.85 -8.41 2.18
CA TYR A 43 9.01 -8.88 2.93
C TYR A 43 8.55 -9.36 4.29
N SER A 44 8.88 -10.61 4.64
CA SER A 44 8.52 -11.19 5.94
C SER A 44 9.38 -10.63 7.07
N ALA A 45 10.63 -10.23 6.74
CA ALA A 45 11.51 -9.57 7.70
C ALA A 45 12.50 -8.72 6.91
N ARG A 46 12.50 -7.42 7.14
CA ARG A 46 13.40 -6.50 6.44
C ARG A 46 14.59 -6.20 7.33
N ASN A 47 15.79 -6.35 6.78
CA ASN A 47 17.06 -6.15 7.51
C ASN A 47 17.15 -7.03 8.76
N GLY A 48 16.54 -8.22 8.73
CA GLY A 48 16.51 -9.12 9.87
C GLY A 48 15.58 -8.72 11.00
N ASN A 49 14.76 -7.69 10.79
CA ASN A 49 13.83 -7.20 11.80
C ASN A 49 12.39 -7.60 11.44
N PRO A 50 11.79 -8.58 12.16
CA PRO A 50 10.43 -9.03 11.85
C PRO A 50 9.36 -7.96 12.09
N LYS A 51 9.67 -6.91 12.84
CA LYS A 51 8.74 -5.78 13.02
C LYS A 51 8.58 -4.95 11.75
N LEU A 52 9.47 -5.13 10.78
CA LEU A 52 9.41 -4.42 9.51
C LEU A 52 8.78 -5.26 8.40
N GLN A 53 8.11 -6.35 8.74
CA GLN A 53 7.41 -7.15 7.75
C GLN A 53 6.26 -6.37 7.12
N GLY A 54 6.00 -6.61 5.87
CA GLY A 54 4.90 -5.98 5.16
C GLY A 54 5.21 -5.75 3.68
N TRP A 55 4.39 -4.94 3.05
CA TRP A 55 4.51 -4.60 1.64
C TRP A 55 5.29 -3.30 1.49
N TYR A 56 6.28 -3.33 0.61
CA TYR A 56 7.14 -2.18 0.34
C TYR A 56 7.04 -1.76 -1.12
N ASP A 57 7.02 -0.45 -1.36
CA ASP A 57 7.05 0.06 -2.72
C ASP A 57 8.49 0.01 -3.27
N PRO A 58 8.69 0.28 -4.60
CA PRO A 58 10.03 0.26 -5.18
C PRO A 58 11.00 1.27 -4.56
N LYS A 59 10.49 2.27 -3.86
CA LYS A 59 11.31 3.26 -3.17
C LYS A 59 11.61 2.88 -1.72
N GLY A 60 11.13 1.73 -1.27
CA GLY A 60 11.38 1.24 0.09
C GLY A 60 10.43 1.75 1.15
N LYS A 61 9.30 2.33 0.76
CA LYS A 61 8.29 2.82 1.72
C LYS A 61 7.35 1.69 2.11
N LEU A 62 7.09 1.57 3.40
CA LEU A 62 6.22 0.53 3.95
C LEU A 62 4.75 0.92 3.84
N LEU A 63 3.95 0.03 3.30
CA LEU A 63 2.50 0.21 3.26
C LEU A 63 1.92 0.09 4.66
N LEU A 64 1.16 1.10 5.09
CA LEU A 64 0.47 1.09 6.38
C LEU A 64 -0.98 0.64 6.21
N VAL A 65 -1.72 1.36 5.38
CA VAL A 65 -3.14 1.10 5.18
C VAL A 65 -3.61 1.76 3.89
N TRP A 66 -4.70 1.27 3.31
CA TRP A 66 -5.39 1.97 2.24
C TRP A 66 -6.77 2.42 2.70
N ILE A 67 -7.24 3.50 2.11
CA ILE A 67 -8.54 4.07 2.42
C ILE A 67 -9.36 4.10 1.13
N CYS A 68 -10.53 3.51 1.18
CA CYS A 68 -11.45 3.47 0.05
C CYS A 68 -12.43 4.63 0.11
N LYS A 69 -12.63 5.26 -1.03
CA LYS A 69 -13.63 6.32 -1.15
C LYS A 69 -14.52 6.10 -2.33
#